data_4ee9c5a5b2cd374a67e3ec57b1111f2c
#
_entry.id   4ee9c5a5b2cd374a67e3ec57b1111f2c
#
_cell.length_a   1.000
_cell.length_b   1.000
_cell.length_c   1.000
_cell.angle_alpha   90.00
_cell.angle_beta   90.00
_cell.angle_gamma   90.00
#
_symmetry.space_group_name_H-M   'P 1'
#
loop_
_entity.id
_entity.type
_entity.pdbx_description
1 polymer ?
#
loop_
_entity_poly.entity_id
_entity_poly.type
_entity_poly.pdbx_seq_one_letter_code
_entity_poly.pdbx_strand_id
1 'polypeptide(L)'
;MIEVRIRPERIEIFGHAGYAEPGKDIVCAGVTALTQTLIQSIENLTDDEIEYRNLSEKSKTLVDSFFVGIRLIADEFPNYVAIM
;
A
#
# COMPACT_ATOMS: atom_id res chain seq x y z
N MET A 1 -5.33 -4.49 -13.48
CA MET A 1 -4.09 -3.94 -12.88
C MET A 1 -4.40 -3.15 -11.63
N ILE A 2 -3.63 -3.32 -10.59
CA ILE A 2 -3.70 -2.48 -9.41
C ILE A 2 -2.91 -1.21 -9.68
N GLU A 3 -3.53 -0.06 -9.44
CA GLU A 3 -2.86 1.24 -9.56
C GLU A 3 -2.65 1.82 -8.16
N VAL A 4 -1.41 2.21 -7.88
CA VAL A 4 -1.04 2.91 -6.65
C VAL A 4 -0.65 4.33 -7.04
N ARG A 5 -1.48 5.29 -6.68
CA ARG A 5 -1.24 6.71 -6.96
C ARG A 5 -0.81 7.42 -5.69
N ILE A 6 0.37 8.01 -5.74
CA ILE A 6 0.94 8.73 -4.62
C ILE A 6 0.69 10.22 -4.83
N ARG A 7 -0.03 10.84 -3.90
CA ARG A 7 -0.34 12.27 -3.90
C ARG A 7 0.24 12.91 -2.64
N PRO A 8 0.41 14.24 -2.61
CA PRO A 8 0.97 14.91 -1.43
C PRO A 8 0.18 14.69 -0.15
N GLU A 9 -1.14 14.50 -0.26
CA GLU A 9 -2.04 14.40 0.90
C GLU A 9 -2.75 13.06 1.03
N ARG A 10 -2.51 12.11 0.10
CA ARG A 10 -3.18 10.82 0.12
C ARG A 10 -2.49 9.80 -0.77
N ILE A 11 -2.75 8.56 -0.47
CA ILE A 11 -2.37 7.42 -1.31
C ILE A 11 -3.67 6.79 -1.80
N GLU A 12 -3.78 6.63 -3.11
CA GLU A 12 -4.93 5.97 -3.73
C GLU A 12 -4.50 4.60 -4.25
N ILE A 13 -5.22 3.56 -3.84
CA ILE A 13 -4.96 2.19 -4.27
C ILE A 13 -6.27 1.64 -4.79
N PHE A 14 -6.32 1.28 -6.06
CA PHE A 14 -7.54 0.78 -6.67
C PHE A 14 -7.26 -0.19 -7.80
N GLY A 15 -8.31 -0.89 -8.21
CA GLY A 15 -8.25 -1.89 -9.25
C GLY A 15 -8.01 -3.28 -8.71
N HIS A 16 -7.89 -4.21 -9.63
CA HIS A 16 -7.62 -5.61 -9.35
C HIS A 16 -6.41 -6.05 -10.16
N ALA A 17 -5.56 -6.89 -9.58
CA ALA A 17 -4.36 -7.35 -10.27
C ALA A 17 -4.72 -8.16 -11.53
N GLY A 18 -5.74 -9.01 -11.44
CA GLY A 18 -6.09 -9.91 -12.53
C GLY A 18 -5.04 -11.00 -12.74
N TYR A 19 -4.24 -11.28 -11.71
CA TYR A 19 -3.20 -12.30 -11.77
C TYR A 19 -3.79 -13.70 -11.76
N ALA A 20 -4.85 -13.89 -10.97
CA ALA A 20 -5.59 -15.15 -10.87
C ALA A 20 -7.03 -14.84 -10.48
N GLU A 21 -7.86 -15.87 -10.43
CA GLU A 21 -9.25 -15.73 -10.03
C GLU A 21 -9.37 -15.29 -8.56
N PRO A 22 -10.52 -14.69 -8.14
CA PRO A 22 -10.74 -14.29 -6.76
C PRO A 22 -10.46 -15.43 -5.78
N GLY A 23 -9.76 -15.09 -4.69
CA GLY A 23 -9.34 -16.04 -3.67
C GLY A 23 -8.01 -16.75 -3.97
N LYS A 24 -7.47 -16.60 -5.17
CA LYS A 24 -6.20 -17.20 -5.58
C LYS A 24 -5.18 -16.18 -6.08
N ASP A 25 -5.53 -14.90 -6.05
CA ASP A 25 -4.67 -13.84 -6.55
C ASP A 25 -3.67 -13.40 -5.47
N ILE A 26 -2.45 -13.91 -5.56
CA ILE A 26 -1.38 -13.60 -4.60
C ILE A 26 -0.93 -12.15 -4.70
N VAL A 27 -1.07 -11.52 -5.86
CA VAL A 27 -0.69 -10.11 -6.06
C VAL A 27 -1.68 -9.21 -5.32
N CYS A 28 -2.98 -9.42 -5.49
CA CYS A 28 -4.00 -8.72 -4.72
C CYS A 28 -3.83 -8.95 -3.21
N ALA A 29 -3.59 -10.19 -2.81
CA ALA A 29 -3.38 -10.52 -1.40
C ALA A 29 -2.16 -9.79 -0.82
N GLY A 30 -1.06 -9.73 -1.56
CA GLY A 30 0.15 -9.03 -1.12
C GLY A 30 -0.09 -7.53 -0.93
N VAL A 31 -0.70 -6.88 -1.91
CA VAL A 31 -1.01 -5.44 -1.82
C VAL A 31 -1.98 -5.16 -0.68
N THR A 32 -3.01 -6.00 -0.51
CA THR A 32 -3.97 -5.87 0.57
C THR A 32 -3.31 -6.03 1.94
N ALA A 33 -2.45 -7.03 2.10
CA ALA A 33 -1.74 -7.25 3.36
C ALA A 33 -0.86 -6.06 3.74
N LEU A 34 -0.11 -5.50 2.78
CA LEU A 34 0.71 -4.31 3.02
C LEU A 34 -0.14 -3.10 3.40
N THR A 35 -1.25 -2.90 2.70
CA THR A 35 -2.14 -1.76 2.94
C THR A 35 -2.78 -1.85 4.33
N GLN A 36 -3.32 -3.01 4.68
CA GLN A 36 -3.91 -3.23 6.00
C GLN A 36 -2.87 -3.12 7.11
N THR A 37 -1.65 -3.61 6.87
CA THR A 37 -0.56 -3.48 7.83
C THR A 37 -0.21 -2.01 8.08
N LEU A 38 -0.15 -1.19 7.04
CA LEU A 38 0.11 0.24 7.19
C LEU A 38 -0.97 0.90 8.04
N ILE A 39 -2.24 0.66 7.70
CA ILE A 39 -3.38 1.24 8.42
C ILE A 39 -3.36 0.85 9.90
N GLN A 40 -3.24 -0.44 10.17
CA GLN A 40 -3.23 -0.96 11.53
C GLN A 40 -1.98 -0.51 12.31
N SER A 41 -0.84 -0.39 11.65
CA SER A 41 0.39 0.08 12.28
C SER A 41 0.28 1.53 12.72
N ILE A 42 -0.28 2.39 11.89
CA ILE A 42 -0.49 3.80 12.27
C ILE A 42 -1.43 3.88 13.46
N GLU A 43 -2.55 3.14 13.45
CA GLU A 43 -3.52 3.15 14.55
C GLU A 43 -2.95 2.59 15.86
N ASN A 44 -2.15 1.53 15.78
CA ASN A 44 -1.70 0.79 16.97
C ASN A 44 -0.34 1.23 17.50
N LEU A 45 0.52 1.81 16.67
CA LEU A 45 1.90 2.12 17.03
C LEU A 45 2.19 3.62 17.12
N THR A 46 1.23 4.47 16.75
CA THR A 46 1.36 5.93 16.83
C THR A 46 0.10 6.54 17.39
N ASP A 47 0.17 7.82 17.71
CA ASP A 47 -0.98 8.63 18.11
C ASP A 47 -1.65 9.32 16.92
N ASP A 48 -1.16 9.05 15.69
CA ASP A 48 -1.71 9.66 14.50
C ASP A 48 -3.01 8.97 14.07
N GLU A 49 -3.89 9.74 13.45
CA GLU A 49 -5.06 9.22 12.77
C GLU A 49 -4.69 8.84 11.33
N ILE A 50 -5.51 8.00 10.71
CA ILE A 50 -5.31 7.57 9.31
C ILE A 50 -5.71 8.69 8.35
N GLU A 51 -5.35 9.91 8.65
CA GLU A 51 -5.37 11.00 7.70
C GLU A 51 -3.92 11.25 7.30
N TYR A 52 -3.66 11.23 6.01
CA TYR A 52 -2.33 11.41 5.45
C TYR A 52 -1.88 12.87 5.56
N ARG A 53 -2.17 13.49 6.72
CA ARG A 53 -1.84 14.87 7.01
C ARG A 53 -1.14 14.95 8.37
N ASN A 54 -0.13 15.79 8.45
CA ASN A 54 0.58 16.06 9.70
C ASN A 54 1.08 14.79 10.40
N LEU A 55 1.55 13.84 9.62
CA LEU A 55 2.07 12.59 10.16
C LEU A 55 3.33 12.84 10.99
N SER A 56 3.42 12.17 12.13
CA SER A 56 4.65 12.14 12.92
C SER A 56 5.77 11.42 12.15
N GLU A 57 7.00 11.58 12.62
CA GLU A 57 8.15 10.88 12.03
C GLU A 57 7.97 9.36 12.09
N LYS A 58 7.34 8.84 13.13
CA LYS A 58 7.05 7.42 13.26
C LYS A 58 6.11 6.94 12.15
N SER A 59 5.02 7.67 11.91
CA SER A 59 4.08 7.33 10.83
C SER A 59 4.72 7.48 9.45
N LYS A 60 5.54 8.50 9.24
CA LYS A 60 6.28 8.66 7.98
C LYS A 60 7.20 7.47 7.70
N THR A 61 7.87 6.95 8.72
CA THR A 61 8.69 5.75 8.58
C THR A 61 7.85 4.54 8.20
N LEU A 62 6.67 4.39 8.79
CA LEU A 62 5.75 3.31 8.43
C LEU A 62 5.27 3.42 6.98
N VAL A 63 4.97 4.64 6.53
CA VAL A 63 4.59 4.91 5.13
C VAL A 63 5.75 4.58 4.19
N ASP A 64 6.97 4.96 4.52
CA ASP A 64 8.15 4.65 3.72
C ASP A 64 8.36 3.14 3.62
N SER A 65 8.17 2.41 4.71
CA SER A 65 8.23 0.96 4.73
C SER A 65 7.17 0.34 3.81
N PHE A 66 5.96 0.88 3.84
CA PHE A 66 4.89 0.46 2.94
C PHE A 66 5.31 0.65 1.47
N PHE A 67 5.90 1.78 1.12
CA PHE A 67 6.38 2.03 -0.24
C PHE A 67 7.47 1.06 -0.67
N VAL A 68 8.38 0.69 0.22
CA VAL A 68 9.37 -0.35 -0.07
C VAL A 68 8.67 -1.66 -0.46
N GLY A 69 7.68 -2.07 0.31
CA GLY A 69 6.92 -3.30 0.04
C GLY A 69 6.13 -3.25 -1.25
N ILE A 70 5.44 -2.15 -1.52
CA ILE A 70 4.68 -1.96 -2.77
C ILE A 70 5.61 -1.99 -3.98
N ARG A 71 6.77 -1.37 -3.88
CA ARG A 71 7.75 -1.36 -4.97
C ARG A 71 8.30 -2.76 -5.25
N LEU A 72 8.55 -3.55 -4.21
CA LEU A 72 8.98 -4.94 -4.39
C LEU A 72 7.94 -5.75 -5.17
N ILE A 73 6.65 -5.58 -4.85
CA ILE A 73 5.58 -6.27 -5.58
C ILE A 73 5.49 -5.76 -7.02
N ALA A 74 5.55 -4.45 -7.23
CA ALA A 74 5.48 -3.87 -8.57
C ALA A 74 6.65 -4.32 -9.45
N ASP A 75 7.85 -4.43 -8.88
CA ASP A 75 9.04 -4.89 -9.61
C ASP A 75 8.93 -6.38 -9.98
N GLU A 76 8.36 -7.19 -9.09
CA GLU A 76 8.15 -8.62 -9.33
C GLU A 76 7.00 -8.88 -10.32
N PHE A 77 5.95 -8.06 -10.26
CA PHE A 77 4.73 -8.22 -11.07
C PHE A 77 4.39 -6.93 -11.84
N PRO A 78 5.29 -6.47 -12.75
CA PRO A 78 5.11 -5.16 -13.39
C PRO A 78 3.88 -5.06 -14.29
N ASN A 79 3.35 -6.19 -14.74
CA ASN A 79 2.14 -6.22 -15.58
C ASN A 79 0.86 -6.18 -14.75
N TYR A 80 0.95 -6.22 -13.44
CA TYR A 80 -0.21 -6.34 -12.54
C TYR A 80 -0.31 -5.21 -11.53
N VAL A 81 0.78 -4.49 -11.28
CA VAL A 81 0.82 -3.36 -10.33
C VAL A 81 1.58 -2.21 -10.96
N ALA A 82 0.97 -1.02 -10.96
CA ALA A 82 1.60 0.20 -11.43
C ALA A 82 1.63 1.23 -10.31
N ILE A 83 2.79 1.85 -10.09
CA ILE A 83 2.96 2.97 -9.16
C ILE A 83 3.05 4.24 -9.98
N MET A 84 2.21 5.21 -9.64
CA MET A 84 2.12 6.50 -10.35
C MET A 84 2.39 7.69 -9.45
#